data_406345b3031eadd861811afcbf8de13e
#
_entry.id   406345b3031eadd861811afcbf8de13e
#
_cell.length_a   1.000
_cell.length_b   1.000
_cell.length_c   1.000
_cell.angle_alpha   90.00
_cell.angle_beta   90.00
_cell.angle_gamma   90.00
#
_symmetry.space_group_name_H-M   'P 1'
#
loop_
_entity.id
_entity.type
_entity.pdbx_description
1 polymer ?
#
loop_
_entity_poly.entity_id
_entity_poly.type
_entity_poly.pdbx_seq_one_letter_code
_entity_poly.pdbx_strand_id
1 'polypeptide(L)'
;MIGSVSAVSCIDCEAGRYAIDTGSATLEDCIECAVGRYVVATGNDEAEDCIGCAAGRYVSEPGSDEAEDCIDCVAGRYLDVEGGSAASDCIGCAAGQYSETSGNDAADDCIGCVAGKYAEAEGSNEASDCIDCVAGRYVDVAGSAALSECKDCAAGKYVAVVGSSAASDCIDCAAGRYIDVGGSDSDTDCIDCVAGKFVEDTGSALESDCTGCAAGKYSTMSGSAACIDCEAGRYAIDTGSATLE
;
A
#
# COMPACT_ATOMS: atom_id res chain seq x y z
N MET A 1 -59.86 -9.19 -59.82
CA MET A 1 -59.09 -8.12 -59.15
C MET A 1 -58.46 -8.78 -57.93
N ILE A 2 -57.15 -9.10 -58.05
CA ILE A 2 -56.39 -9.65 -56.94
C ILE A 2 -55.95 -8.45 -56.14
N GLY A 3 -56.54 -8.28 -54.94
CA GLY A 3 -56.14 -7.20 -54.06
C GLY A 3 -54.65 -7.36 -53.71
N SER A 4 -53.88 -6.35 -54.01
CA SER A 4 -52.50 -6.18 -53.48
C SER A 4 -52.57 -6.13 -51.96
N VAL A 5 -52.17 -7.20 -51.29
CA VAL A 5 -51.92 -7.16 -49.85
C VAL A 5 -50.69 -6.30 -49.70
N SER A 6 -50.88 -5.10 -49.18
CA SER A 6 -49.75 -4.26 -48.73
C SER A 6 -48.94 -5.09 -47.73
N ALA A 7 -47.69 -5.34 -48.03
CA ALA A 7 -46.80 -5.96 -47.05
C ALA A 7 -46.79 -5.02 -45.82
N VAL A 8 -47.43 -5.46 -44.76
CA VAL A 8 -47.27 -4.79 -43.45
C VAL A 8 -45.79 -4.95 -43.12
N SER A 9 -45.09 -3.83 -43.07
CA SER A 9 -43.71 -3.78 -42.72
C SER A 9 -43.55 -4.22 -41.27
N CYS A 10 -42.87 -5.32 -41.03
CA CYS A 10 -42.43 -5.67 -39.70
C CYS A 10 -41.51 -4.56 -39.19
N ILE A 11 -41.69 -4.23 -37.92
CA ILE A 11 -40.86 -3.22 -37.25
C ILE A 11 -39.86 -3.97 -36.38
N ASP A 12 -38.59 -3.68 -36.56
CA ASP A 12 -37.52 -4.27 -35.75
C ASP A 12 -37.63 -3.82 -34.30
N CYS A 13 -37.24 -4.67 -33.35
CA CYS A 13 -37.00 -4.23 -31.99
C CYS A 13 -35.85 -3.19 -32.03
N GLU A 14 -36.03 -2.12 -31.26
CA GLU A 14 -35.01 -1.07 -31.10
C GLU A 14 -33.73 -1.64 -30.45
N ALA A 15 -32.64 -0.92 -30.56
CA ALA A 15 -31.41 -1.21 -29.86
C ALA A 15 -31.68 -1.38 -28.34
N GLY A 16 -30.89 -2.18 -27.65
CA GLY A 16 -31.13 -2.56 -26.26
C GLY A 16 -32.17 -3.69 -26.06
N ARG A 17 -32.82 -4.20 -27.15
CA ARG A 17 -33.88 -5.19 -27.08
C ARG A 17 -33.74 -6.28 -28.13
N TYR A 18 -34.35 -7.43 -27.84
CA TYR A 18 -34.45 -8.58 -28.75
C TYR A 18 -35.83 -9.25 -28.65
N ALA A 19 -36.21 -10.08 -29.62
CA ALA A 19 -37.46 -10.84 -29.59
C ALA A 19 -37.25 -12.26 -30.13
N ILE A 20 -37.51 -13.28 -29.31
CA ILE A 20 -37.27 -14.69 -29.62
C ILE A 20 -38.43 -15.37 -30.35
N ASP A 21 -39.66 -14.81 -30.28
CA ASP A 21 -40.84 -15.42 -30.84
C ASP A 21 -41.14 -14.85 -32.23
N THR A 22 -41.43 -15.75 -33.17
CA THR A 22 -41.97 -15.38 -34.47
C THR A 22 -43.44 -14.99 -34.36
N GLY A 23 -43.82 -13.88 -34.99
CA GLY A 23 -45.18 -13.38 -34.95
C GLY A 23 -45.50 -12.45 -33.80
N SER A 24 -44.47 -11.89 -33.16
CA SER A 24 -44.59 -10.79 -32.18
C SER A 24 -45.43 -9.66 -32.78
N ALA A 25 -46.38 -9.16 -32.01
CA ALA A 25 -47.43 -8.25 -32.51
C ALA A 25 -47.33 -6.84 -31.92
N THR A 26 -46.57 -6.68 -30.83
CA THR A 26 -46.45 -5.42 -30.08
C THR A 26 -45.01 -5.14 -29.67
N LEU A 27 -44.71 -3.90 -29.36
CA LEU A 27 -43.43 -3.51 -28.81
C LEU A 27 -43.12 -4.18 -27.45
N GLU A 28 -44.16 -4.60 -26.73
CA GLU A 28 -44.01 -5.28 -25.44
C GLU A 28 -43.43 -6.70 -25.58
N ASP A 29 -43.46 -7.26 -26.81
CA ASP A 29 -42.84 -8.55 -27.11
C ASP A 29 -41.31 -8.44 -27.26
N CYS A 30 -40.77 -7.22 -27.40
CA CYS A 30 -39.33 -6.95 -27.39
C CYS A 30 -38.83 -6.94 -25.95
N ILE A 31 -37.92 -7.87 -25.62
CA ILE A 31 -37.34 -8.11 -24.31
C ILE A 31 -36.07 -7.23 -24.18
N GLU A 32 -35.94 -6.53 -23.08
CA GLU A 32 -34.72 -5.72 -22.78
C GLU A 32 -33.52 -6.63 -22.50
N CYS A 33 -32.34 -6.23 -23.00
CA CYS A 33 -31.11 -6.82 -22.54
C CYS A 33 -31.00 -6.69 -21.02
N ALA A 34 -30.59 -7.76 -20.36
CA ALA A 34 -30.44 -7.77 -18.92
C ALA A 34 -29.32 -6.80 -18.49
N VAL A 35 -29.35 -6.38 -17.23
CA VAL A 35 -28.24 -5.61 -16.60
C VAL A 35 -26.90 -6.27 -16.89
N GLY A 36 -25.85 -5.50 -17.05
CA GLY A 36 -24.52 -5.99 -17.43
C GLY A 36 -24.33 -6.16 -18.94
N ARG A 37 -25.40 -5.95 -19.75
CA ARG A 37 -25.38 -6.18 -21.21
C ARG A 37 -25.98 -5.03 -21.98
N TYR A 38 -25.57 -4.88 -23.24
CA TYR A 38 -26.08 -3.91 -24.20
C TYR A 38 -26.17 -4.52 -25.59
N VAL A 39 -26.93 -3.95 -26.50
CA VAL A 39 -26.93 -4.27 -27.93
C VAL A 39 -27.25 -3.05 -28.78
N VAL A 40 -26.35 -2.76 -29.73
CA VAL A 40 -26.41 -1.56 -30.59
C VAL A 40 -27.29 -1.77 -31.80
N ALA A 41 -27.38 -3.01 -32.30
CA ALA A 41 -28.16 -3.35 -33.47
C ALA A 41 -29.66 -3.33 -33.18
N THR A 42 -30.46 -3.11 -34.22
CA THR A 42 -31.92 -3.30 -34.20
C THR A 42 -32.28 -4.65 -34.80
N GLY A 43 -33.45 -5.18 -34.43
CA GLY A 43 -33.98 -6.44 -35.02
C GLY A 43 -33.27 -7.70 -34.51
N ASN A 44 -32.71 -7.63 -33.30
CA ASN A 44 -32.10 -8.80 -32.64
C ASN A 44 -33.16 -9.84 -32.30
N ASP A 45 -32.82 -11.11 -32.49
CA ASP A 45 -33.73 -12.24 -32.34
C ASP A 45 -33.30 -13.28 -31.28
N GLU A 46 -32.11 -13.07 -30.66
CA GLU A 46 -31.58 -13.97 -29.63
C GLU A 46 -31.06 -13.17 -28.41
N ALA A 47 -31.15 -13.75 -27.21
CA ALA A 47 -30.60 -13.15 -25.98
C ALA A 47 -29.08 -13.02 -26.02
N GLU A 48 -28.42 -13.85 -26.83
CA GLU A 48 -26.99 -13.88 -27.07
C GLU A 48 -26.49 -12.67 -27.87
N ASP A 49 -27.39 -11.96 -28.57
CA ASP A 49 -27.07 -10.70 -29.23
C ASP A 49 -26.73 -9.59 -28.23
N CYS A 50 -27.25 -9.69 -27.00
CA CYS A 50 -26.88 -8.78 -25.92
C CYS A 50 -25.43 -9.07 -25.46
N ILE A 51 -24.53 -8.13 -25.71
CA ILE A 51 -23.11 -8.20 -25.44
C ILE A 51 -22.84 -7.78 -24.01
N GLY A 52 -22.03 -8.52 -23.24
CA GLY A 52 -21.61 -8.11 -21.90
C GLY A 52 -20.71 -6.88 -21.93
N CYS A 53 -20.86 -5.97 -20.95
CA CYS A 53 -19.86 -4.94 -20.73
C CYS A 53 -18.50 -5.61 -20.56
N ALA A 54 -17.45 -5.02 -21.14
CA ALA A 54 -16.09 -5.51 -20.98
C ALA A 54 -15.70 -5.53 -19.49
N ALA A 55 -14.72 -6.34 -19.13
CA ALA A 55 -14.10 -6.31 -17.81
C ALA A 55 -13.70 -4.86 -17.46
N GLY A 56 -13.74 -4.52 -16.19
CA GLY A 56 -13.54 -3.14 -15.71
C GLY A 56 -14.80 -2.27 -15.74
N ARG A 57 -15.92 -2.77 -16.31
CA ARG A 57 -17.15 -1.99 -16.53
C ARG A 57 -18.40 -2.73 -16.08
N TYR A 58 -19.44 -1.97 -15.76
CA TYR A 58 -20.77 -2.48 -15.41
C TYR A 58 -21.87 -1.59 -16.00
N VAL A 59 -23.08 -2.13 -16.14
CA VAL A 59 -24.29 -1.36 -16.40
C VAL A 59 -25.44 -1.89 -15.55
N SER A 60 -26.08 -1.01 -14.79
CA SER A 60 -27.14 -1.36 -13.82
C SER A 60 -28.55 -1.22 -14.38
N GLU A 61 -28.70 -0.63 -15.54
CA GLU A 61 -29.99 -0.45 -16.20
C GLU A 61 -30.19 -1.51 -17.28
N PRO A 62 -31.37 -2.17 -17.37
CA PRO A 62 -31.69 -3.04 -18.46
C PRO A 62 -31.97 -2.25 -19.72
N GLY A 63 -31.85 -2.90 -20.89
CA GLY A 63 -32.16 -2.27 -22.17
C GLY A 63 -31.13 -1.27 -22.67
N SER A 64 -29.91 -1.35 -22.17
CA SER A 64 -28.80 -0.51 -22.64
C SER A 64 -28.53 -0.77 -24.13
N ASP A 65 -28.37 0.29 -24.91
CA ASP A 65 -28.30 0.27 -26.36
C ASP A 65 -26.95 0.73 -26.94
N GLU A 66 -26.05 1.19 -26.08
CA GLU A 66 -24.69 1.66 -26.48
C GLU A 66 -23.63 1.07 -25.55
N ALA A 67 -22.41 0.90 -26.07
CA ALA A 67 -21.25 0.45 -25.30
C ALA A 67 -20.84 1.50 -24.22
N GLU A 68 -21.17 2.75 -24.44
CA GLU A 68 -20.96 3.88 -23.58
C GLU A 68 -21.82 3.86 -22.31
N ASP A 69 -22.92 3.09 -22.32
CA ASP A 69 -23.75 2.85 -21.14
C ASP A 69 -23.00 2.03 -20.07
N CYS A 70 -21.98 1.28 -20.49
CA CYS A 70 -21.10 0.56 -19.58
C CYS A 70 -20.20 1.56 -18.81
N ILE A 71 -20.41 1.65 -17.51
CA ILE A 71 -19.73 2.57 -16.58
C ILE A 71 -18.45 1.92 -16.08
N ASP A 72 -17.34 2.65 -16.10
CA ASP A 72 -16.07 2.19 -15.56
C ASP A 72 -16.16 1.98 -14.04
N CYS A 73 -15.54 0.91 -13.53
CA CYS A 73 -15.24 0.81 -12.12
C CYS A 73 -14.38 2.02 -11.71
N VAL A 74 -14.71 2.66 -10.60
CA VAL A 74 -13.97 3.83 -10.11
C VAL A 74 -12.54 3.45 -9.72
N ALA A 75 -11.64 4.43 -9.68
CA ALA A 75 -10.28 4.25 -9.17
C ALA A 75 -10.27 3.51 -7.83
N GLY A 76 -9.24 2.70 -7.59
CA GLY A 76 -9.14 1.82 -6.44
C GLY A 76 -9.92 0.50 -6.57
N ARG A 77 -10.59 0.28 -7.70
CA ARG A 77 -11.39 -0.94 -7.94
C ARG A 77 -11.14 -1.52 -9.32
N TYR A 78 -11.34 -2.83 -9.45
CA TYR A 78 -11.28 -3.57 -10.71
C TYR A 78 -12.45 -4.55 -10.84
N LEU A 79 -12.67 -5.05 -12.04
CA LEU A 79 -13.63 -6.12 -12.32
C LEU A 79 -13.04 -7.03 -13.40
N ASP A 80 -12.69 -8.26 -13.05
CA ASP A 80 -11.97 -9.21 -13.92
C ASP A 80 -12.90 -10.11 -14.76
N VAL A 81 -14.21 -9.81 -14.75
CA VAL A 81 -15.23 -10.53 -15.53
C VAL A 81 -16.02 -9.57 -16.41
N GLU A 82 -16.48 -10.07 -17.54
CA GLU A 82 -17.41 -9.35 -18.40
C GLU A 82 -18.85 -9.39 -17.84
N GLY A 83 -19.64 -8.41 -18.22
CA GLY A 83 -21.06 -8.36 -17.90
C GLY A 83 -21.36 -7.92 -16.47
N GLY A 84 -20.52 -7.08 -15.89
CA GLY A 84 -20.79 -6.46 -14.61
C GLY A 84 -22.15 -5.77 -14.60
N SER A 85 -22.95 -6.02 -13.56
CA SER A 85 -24.36 -5.60 -13.45
C SER A 85 -24.59 -4.49 -12.45
N ALA A 86 -23.61 -4.19 -11.61
CA ALA A 86 -23.72 -3.17 -10.58
C ALA A 86 -22.32 -2.67 -10.13
N ALA A 87 -22.27 -1.47 -9.55
CA ALA A 87 -21.05 -0.93 -8.96
C ALA A 87 -20.46 -1.81 -7.84
N SER A 88 -21.30 -2.64 -7.20
CA SER A 88 -20.87 -3.60 -6.17
C SER A 88 -20.07 -4.77 -6.73
N ASP A 89 -20.11 -5.01 -8.03
CA ASP A 89 -19.33 -6.07 -8.69
C ASP A 89 -17.86 -5.66 -8.81
N CYS A 90 -17.58 -4.34 -8.78
CA CYS A 90 -16.22 -3.82 -8.76
C CYS A 90 -15.56 -4.13 -7.41
N ILE A 91 -14.48 -4.91 -7.45
CA ILE A 91 -13.69 -5.39 -6.31
C ILE A 91 -12.66 -4.32 -5.93
N GLY A 92 -12.54 -3.98 -4.64
CA GLY A 92 -11.51 -3.05 -4.16
C GLY A 92 -10.10 -3.65 -4.28
N CYS A 93 -9.12 -2.81 -4.63
CA CYS A 93 -7.72 -3.18 -4.45
C CYS A 93 -7.49 -3.61 -2.99
N ALA A 94 -6.71 -4.65 -2.79
CA ALA A 94 -6.42 -5.15 -1.44
C ALA A 94 -5.65 -4.10 -0.59
N ALA A 95 -5.73 -4.23 0.73
CA ALA A 95 -4.88 -3.45 1.62
C ALA A 95 -3.41 -3.54 1.18
N GLY A 96 -2.68 -2.44 1.30
CA GLY A 96 -1.32 -2.31 0.78
C GLY A 96 -1.23 -1.90 -0.69
N GLN A 97 -2.36 -1.80 -1.39
CA GLN A 97 -2.41 -1.48 -2.82
C GLN A 97 -3.38 -0.32 -3.10
N TYR A 98 -3.16 0.35 -4.22
CA TYR A 98 -4.01 1.41 -4.74
C TYR A 98 -4.08 1.36 -6.27
N SER A 99 -5.04 2.05 -6.87
CA SER A 99 -5.08 2.30 -8.32
C SER A 99 -5.69 3.67 -8.61
N GLU A 100 -4.98 4.52 -9.35
CA GLU A 100 -5.42 5.89 -9.70
C GLU A 100 -6.32 5.93 -10.93
N THR A 101 -6.42 4.82 -11.66
CA THR A 101 -7.20 4.71 -12.89
C THR A 101 -8.58 4.09 -12.64
N SER A 102 -9.56 4.51 -13.44
CA SER A 102 -10.87 3.85 -13.54
C SER A 102 -10.86 2.81 -14.65
N GLY A 103 -11.82 1.89 -14.61
CA GLY A 103 -11.98 0.87 -15.63
C GLY A 103 -10.93 -0.23 -15.61
N ASN A 104 -10.30 -0.46 -14.45
CA ASN A 104 -9.34 -1.54 -14.28
C ASN A 104 -10.03 -2.89 -14.46
N ASP A 105 -9.42 -3.77 -15.23
CA ASP A 105 -9.98 -5.06 -15.62
C ASP A 105 -9.30 -6.26 -14.95
N ALA A 106 -8.28 -6.02 -14.13
CA ALA A 106 -7.56 -7.07 -13.43
C ALA A 106 -7.01 -6.63 -12.06
N ALA A 107 -6.78 -7.59 -11.16
CA ALA A 107 -6.14 -7.34 -9.86
C ALA A 107 -4.72 -6.78 -10.00
N ASP A 108 -4.04 -7.07 -11.10
CA ASP A 108 -2.66 -6.60 -11.38
C ASP A 108 -2.61 -5.08 -11.70
N ASP A 109 -3.75 -4.43 -11.92
CA ASP A 109 -3.84 -2.97 -12.06
C ASP A 109 -3.70 -2.26 -10.70
N CYS A 110 -3.83 -3.01 -9.61
CA CYS A 110 -3.60 -2.51 -8.26
C CYS A 110 -2.11 -2.46 -7.96
N ILE A 111 -1.60 -1.26 -7.70
CA ILE A 111 -0.18 -0.97 -7.48
C ILE A 111 0.13 -1.04 -5.99
N GLY A 112 1.13 -1.82 -5.59
CA GLY A 112 1.57 -1.89 -4.18
C GLY A 112 2.18 -0.57 -3.70
N CYS A 113 1.86 -0.16 -2.47
CA CYS A 113 2.57 0.92 -1.79
C CYS A 113 4.07 0.61 -1.82
N VAL A 114 4.90 1.61 -2.09
CA VAL A 114 6.35 1.43 -2.09
C VAL A 114 6.87 1.07 -0.70
N ALA A 115 8.04 0.44 -0.63
CA ALA A 115 8.73 0.18 0.64
C ALA A 115 8.82 1.48 1.46
N GLY A 116 8.72 1.37 2.78
CA GLY A 116 8.59 2.50 3.69
C GLY A 116 7.15 2.92 4.00
N LYS A 117 6.17 2.40 3.24
CA LYS A 117 4.75 2.77 3.37
C LYS A 117 3.85 1.55 3.48
N TYR A 118 2.66 1.76 4.05
CA TYR A 118 1.58 0.78 4.16
C TYR A 118 0.22 1.43 3.89
N ALA A 119 -0.80 0.63 3.57
CA ALA A 119 -2.19 1.08 3.47
C ALA A 119 -3.13 0.04 4.09
N GLU A 120 -3.91 0.42 5.10
CA GLU A 120 -4.82 -0.50 5.81
C GLU A 120 -6.17 -0.65 5.11
N ALA A 121 -6.56 0.35 4.33
CA ALA A 121 -7.84 0.34 3.64
C ALA A 121 -7.79 -0.45 2.33
N GLU A 122 -8.87 -1.18 2.06
CA GLU A 122 -9.13 -1.71 0.72
C GLU A 122 -9.72 -0.62 -0.18
N GLY A 123 -9.48 -0.72 -1.47
CA GLY A 123 -10.02 0.21 -2.45
C GLY A 123 -9.37 1.59 -2.44
N SER A 124 -8.16 1.70 -1.95
CA SER A 124 -7.35 2.93 -2.02
C SER A 124 -7.19 3.35 -3.48
N ASN A 125 -7.41 4.64 -3.75
CA ASN A 125 -7.49 5.17 -5.10
C ASN A 125 -6.40 6.20 -5.45
N GLU A 126 -5.50 6.49 -4.51
CA GLU A 126 -4.40 7.43 -4.70
C GLU A 126 -3.12 6.92 -4.02
N ALA A 127 -1.95 7.27 -4.57
CA ALA A 127 -0.66 6.98 -3.93
C ALA A 127 -0.52 7.63 -2.55
N SER A 128 -1.25 8.71 -2.28
CA SER A 128 -1.32 9.39 -0.98
C SER A 128 -2.02 8.59 0.11
N ASP A 129 -2.78 7.55 -0.24
CA ASP A 129 -3.39 6.63 0.72
C ASP A 129 -2.34 5.72 1.38
N CYS A 130 -1.15 5.62 0.77
CA CYS A 130 -0.01 4.91 1.34
C CYS A 130 0.64 5.76 2.45
N ILE A 131 0.52 5.30 3.69
CA ILE A 131 0.97 5.97 4.91
C ILE A 131 2.41 5.60 5.21
N ASP A 132 3.26 6.58 5.53
CA ASP A 132 4.65 6.34 5.93
C ASP A 132 4.74 5.59 7.26
N CYS A 133 5.67 4.63 7.37
CA CYS A 133 6.09 4.13 8.68
C CYS A 133 6.63 5.31 9.49
N VAL A 134 6.26 5.37 10.77
CA VAL A 134 6.74 6.42 11.68
C VAL A 134 8.26 6.31 11.89
N ALA A 135 8.89 7.40 12.31
CA ALA A 135 10.29 7.39 12.71
C ALA A 135 10.57 6.28 13.72
N GLY A 136 11.78 5.74 13.75
CA GLY A 136 12.14 4.56 14.51
C GLY A 136 11.85 3.24 13.81
N ARG A 137 11.12 3.25 12.68
CA ARG A 137 10.64 2.05 11.98
C ARG A 137 10.93 2.10 10.49
N TYR A 138 10.97 0.92 9.88
CA TYR A 138 11.10 0.74 8.42
C TYR A 138 10.25 -0.43 7.94
N VAL A 139 9.91 -0.45 6.65
CA VAL A 139 9.37 -1.61 5.95
C VAL A 139 10.07 -1.79 4.60
N ASP A 140 10.65 -2.97 4.38
CA ASP A 140 11.52 -3.28 3.25
C ASP A 140 10.82 -3.99 2.09
N VAL A 141 9.51 -4.15 2.19
CA VAL A 141 8.68 -4.75 1.15
C VAL A 141 7.62 -3.77 0.65
N ALA A 142 7.33 -3.83 -0.65
CA ALA A 142 6.21 -3.10 -1.23
C ALA A 142 4.89 -3.84 -0.96
N GLY A 143 3.78 -3.09 -0.95
CA GLY A 143 2.45 -3.66 -0.77
C GLY A 143 2.12 -4.01 0.68
N SER A 144 2.78 -3.39 1.64
CA SER A 144 2.50 -3.61 3.06
C SER A 144 1.09 -3.12 3.42
N ALA A 145 0.34 -3.99 4.10
CA ALA A 145 -1.09 -3.81 4.37
C ALA A 145 -1.39 -3.23 5.75
N ALA A 146 -0.42 -3.16 6.67
CA ALA A 146 -0.68 -2.74 8.04
C ALA A 146 0.54 -2.09 8.71
N LEU A 147 0.27 -1.20 9.68
CA LEU A 147 1.30 -0.60 10.54
C LEU A 147 2.20 -1.64 11.24
N SER A 148 1.67 -2.81 11.55
CA SER A 148 2.42 -3.90 12.19
C SER A 148 3.56 -4.47 11.34
N GLU A 149 3.57 -4.19 10.04
CA GLU A 149 4.64 -4.59 9.11
C GLU A 149 5.83 -3.63 9.15
N CYS A 150 5.63 -2.41 9.70
CA CYS A 150 6.73 -1.50 10.00
C CYS A 150 7.55 -2.07 11.16
N LYS A 151 8.76 -2.51 10.86
CA LYS A 151 9.72 -3.13 11.78
C LYS A 151 10.47 -2.06 12.55
N ASP A 152 10.69 -2.25 13.83
CA ASP A 152 11.52 -1.38 14.66
C ASP A 152 13.00 -1.45 14.23
N CYS A 153 13.70 -0.32 14.22
CA CYS A 153 15.17 -0.34 14.25
C CYS A 153 15.63 -1.14 15.48
N ALA A 154 16.65 -1.98 15.29
CA ALA A 154 17.20 -2.77 16.40
C ALA A 154 17.79 -1.86 17.49
N ALA A 155 17.91 -2.37 18.72
CA ALA A 155 18.68 -1.72 19.76
C ALA A 155 20.10 -1.33 19.24
N GLY A 156 20.65 -0.24 19.72
CA GLY A 156 21.87 0.37 19.22
C GLY A 156 21.67 1.32 18.04
N LYS A 157 20.46 1.39 17.48
CA LYS A 157 20.16 2.17 16.26
C LYS A 157 18.90 3.02 16.39
N TYR A 158 18.84 4.09 15.61
CA TYR A 158 17.69 4.97 15.49
C TYR A 158 17.46 5.38 14.02
N VAL A 159 16.27 5.86 13.69
CA VAL A 159 15.97 6.52 12.41
C VAL A 159 14.99 7.67 12.63
N ALA A 160 15.40 8.87 12.26
CA ALA A 160 14.63 10.10 12.51
C ALA A 160 13.63 10.43 11.39
N VAL A 161 13.75 9.79 10.24
CA VAL A 161 12.88 10.06 9.10
C VAL A 161 11.74 9.05 9.05
N VAL A 162 10.57 9.53 8.63
CA VAL A 162 9.42 8.68 8.35
C VAL A 162 9.58 8.03 6.98
N GLY A 163 8.90 6.91 6.75
CA GLY A 163 8.91 6.23 5.45
C GLY A 163 10.24 5.54 5.12
N SER A 164 11.02 5.18 6.12
CA SER A 164 12.26 4.41 5.92
C SER A 164 11.97 3.05 5.30
N SER A 165 12.72 2.71 4.27
CA SER A 165 12.44 1.59 3.38
C SER A 165 13.38 0.39 3.55
N ALA A 166 14.39 0.50 4.43
CA ALA A 166 15.36 -0.56 4.65
C ALA A 166 15.96 -0.52 6.07
N ALA A 167 16.44 -1.68 6.55
CA ALA A 167 17.17 -1.77 7.82
C ALA A 167 18.47 -0.93 7.82
N SER A 168 19.03 -0.66 6.64
CA SER A 168 20.21 0.22 6.47
C SER A 168 19.93 1.69 6.74
N ASP A 169 18.67 2.10 6.79
CA ASP A 169 18.26 3.46 7.11
C ASP A 169 18.40 3.74 8.62
N CYS A 170 18.42 2.66 9.42
CA CYS A 170 18.68 2.73 10.85
C CYS A 170 20.14 3.07 11.12
N ILE A 171 20.39 4.22 11.73
CA ILE A 171 21.71 4.81 12.01
C ILE A 171 22.20 4.30 13.37
N ASP A 172 23.47 3.88 13.43
CA ASP A 172 24.11 3.48 14.68
C ASP A 172 24.27 4.66 15.64
N CYS A 173 24.03 4.44 16.93
CA CYS A 173 24.51 5.36 17.94
C CYS A 173 26.03 5.53 17.81
N ALA A 174 26.52 6.76 17.98
CA ALA A 174 27.93 7.03 17.97
C ALA A 174 28.66 6.27 19.10
N ALA A 175 29.96 6.01 18.92
CA ALA A 175 30.81 5.49 19.95
C ALA A 175 30.68 6.32 21.23
N GLY A 176 30.77 5.69 22.39
CA GLY A 176 30.50 6.33 23.70
C GLY A 176 29.04 6.23 24.15
N ARG A 177 28.12 5.74 23.29
CA ARG A 177 26.67 5.70 23.54
C ARG A 177 26.09 4.33 23.24
N TYR A 178 24.91 4.04 23.85
CA TYR A 178 24.11 2.84 23.59
C TYR A 178 22.62 3.15 23.59
N ILE A 179 21.82 2.28 23.00
CA ILE A 179 20.34 2.23 23.15
C ILE A 179 19.95 0.77 23.36
N ASP A 180 19.22 0.48 24.46
CA ASP A 180 18.78 -0.86 24.84
C ASP A 180 17.38 -1.23 24.38
N VAL A 181 16.71 -0.31 23.67
CA VAL A 181 15.37 -0.52 23.11
C VAL A 181 15.39 -0.38 21.59
N GLY A 182 14.49 -1.13 20.93
CA GLY A 182 14.25 -0.95 19.49
C GLY A 182 13.25 0.17 19.22
N GLY A 183 13.22 0.64 17.96
CA GLY A 183 12.26 1.64 17.51
C GLY A 183 12.58 3.08 17.93
N SER A 184 13.81 3.37 18.29
CA SER A 184 14.28 4.73 18.63
C SER A 184 14.26 5.63 17.40
N ASP A 185 13.76 6.85 17.56
CA ASP A 185 13.53 7.80 16.46
C ASP A 185 14.48 9.01 16.46
N SER A 186 15.38 9.09 17.43
CA SER A 186 16.26 10.26 17.59
C SER A 186 17.66 9.88 18.07
N ASP A 187 18.69 10.65 17.64
CA ASP A 187 20.05 10.59 18.23
C ASP A 187 20.03 10.87 19.75
N THR A 188 19.05 11.62 20.23
CA THR A 188 18.92 11.93 21.66
C THR A 188 18.51 10.73 22.52
N ASP A 189 18.02 9.65 21.89
CA ASP A 189 17.70 8.40 22.57
C ASP A 189 18.96 7.60 22.89
N CYS A 190 20.08 7.90 22.18
CA CYS A 190 21.37 7.31 22.48
C CYS A 190 21.87 7.79 23.86
N ILE A 191 22.01 6.86 24.79
CA ILE A 191 22.38 7.08 26.19
C ILE A 191 23.92 7.09 26.30
N ASP A 192 24.49 8.13 26.90
CA ASP A 192 25.92 8.24 27.13
C ASP A 192 26.41 7.20 28.16
N CYS A 193 27.50 6.52 27.87
CA CYS A 193 28.26 5.82 28.91
C CYS A 193 28.65 6.81 30.02
N VAL A 194 28.48 6.44 31.29
CA VAL A 194 28.85 7.32 32.42
C VAL A 194 30.34 7.58 32.45
N ALA A 195 30.71 8.69 33.06
CA ALA A 195 32.13 9.01 33.28
C ALA A 195 32.89 7.83 33.92
N GLY A 196 34.12 7.59 33.50
CA GLY A 196 34.94 6.42 33.88
C GLY A 196 34.69 5.19 33.01
N LYS A 197 33.66 5.22 32.12
CA LYS A 197 33.39 4.17 31.15
C LYS A 197 33.49 4.69 29.72
N PHE A 198 33.67 3.77 28.77
CA PHE A 198 33.74 4.04 27.34
C PHE A 198 33.19 2.87 26.52
N VAL A 199 32.83 3.13 25.29
CA VAL A 199 32.57 2.12 24.25
C VAL A 199 33.12 2.62 22.92
N GLU A 200 34.00 1.83 22.27
CA GLU A 200 34.66 2.19 21.01
C GLU A 200 33.74 1.95 19.80
N ASP A 201 32.90 0.93 19.89
CA ASP A 201 32.06 0.54 18.80
C ASP A 201 30.81 1.44 18.67
N THR A 202 30.38 1.68 17.43
CA THR A 202 29.08 2.29 17.15
C THR A 202 27.98 1.25 17.23
N GLY A 203 26.74 1.68 17.48
CA GLY A 203 25.59 0.78 17.50
C GLY A 203 25.52 -0.14 18.72
N SER A 204 26.16 0.24 19.81
CA SER A 204 26.10 -0.53 21.07
C SER A 204 24.68 -0.57 21.61
N ALA A 205 24.25 -1.79 22.00
CA ALA A 205 22.87 -2.07 22.35
C ALA A 205 22.61 -2.21 23.86
N LEU A 206 23.66 -2.28 24.69
CA LEU A 206 23.51 -2.56 26.12
C LEU A 206 24.38 -1.63 26.96
N GLU A 207 23.90 -1.27 28.17
CA GLU A 207 24.71 -0.57 29.15
C GLU A 207 26.00 -1.33 29.51
N SER A 208 25.97 -2.67 29.45
CA SER A 208 27.15 -3.51 29.70
C SER A 208 28.26 -3.36 28.67
N ASP A 209 27.97 -2.79 27.50
CA ASP A 209 28.96 -2.51 26.46
C ASP A 209 29.86 -1.35 26.90
N CYS A 210 29.39 -0.48 27.81
CA CYS A 210 30.18 0.57 28.43
C CYS A 210 31.22 -0.05 29.41
N THR A 211 32.41 -0.22 28.96
CA THR A 211 33.55 -0.80 29.68
C THR A 211 34.26 0.23 30.56
N GLY A 212 34.59 -0.12 31.78
CA GLY A 212 35.38 0.74 32.69
C GLY A 212 36.80 0.99 32.15
N CYS A 213 37.29 2.21 32.26
CA CYS A 213 38.66 2.52 31.95
C CYS A 213 39.61 1.65 32.79
N ALA A 214 40.63 1.08 32.17
CA ALA A 214 41.64 0.28 32.86
C ALA A 214 42.52 1.15 33.82
N ALA A 215 43.17 0.49 34.77
CA ALA A 215 44.13 1.18 35.62
C ALA A 215 45.18 1.96 34.77
N GLY A 216 45.52 3.17 35.19
CA GLY A 216 46.35 4.08 34.44
C GLY A 216 45.62 4.91 33.37
N LYS A 217 44.31 4.72 33.21
CA LYS A 217 43.45 5.46 32.29
C LYS A 217 42.21 6.01 32.98
N TYR A 218 41.61 7.06 32.45
CA TYR A 218 40.44 7.71 32.99
C TYR A 218 39.54 8.30 31.88
N SER A 219 38.30 8.62 32.22
CA SER A 219 37.39 9.41 31.39
C SER A 219 36.55 10.32 32.28
N THR A 220 36.72 11.63 32.14
CA THR A 220 36.00 12.62 32.96
C THR A 220 34.61 12.98 32.44
N MET A 221 34.34 12.65 31.19
CA MET A 221 33.07 12.99 30.56
C MET A 221 32.25 11.74 30.29
N SER A 222 30.92 11.87 30.36
CA SER A 222 30.03 10.89 29.81
C SER A 222 30.10 10.85 28.28
N GLY A 223 29.67 9.74 27.67
CA GLY A 223 29.70 9.59 26.22
C GLY A 223 31.10 9.42 25.61
N SER A 224 32.08 8.97 26.39
CA SER A 224 33.44 8.78 25.90
C SER A 224 33.60 7.55 25.04
N ALA A 225 34.19 7.71 23.84
CA ALA A 225 34.52 6.59 22.94
C ALA A 225 35.83 5.89 23.35
N ALA A 226 36.69 6.52 24.17
CA ALA A 226 37.95 5.97 24.60
C ALA A 226 38.38 6.58 25.95
N CYS A 227 39.25 5.86 26.67
CA CYS A 227 39.85 6.36 27.90
C CYS A 227 41.18 7.08 27.59
N ILE A 228 41.49 8.09 28.39
CA ILE A 228 42.69 8.92 28.30
C ILE A 228 43.76 8.37 29.27
N ASP A 229 45.01 8.28 28.83
CA ASP A 229 46.12 7.90 29.67
C ASP A 229 46.41 8.98 30.73
N CYS A 230 46.73 8.56 31.97
CA CYS A 230 47.20 9.49 32.98
C CYS A 230 48.54 10.12 32.54
N GLU A 231 48.66 11.42 32.75
CA GLU A 231 49.92 12.15 32.50
C GLU A 231 51.06 11.67 33.37
N ALA A 232 52.28 11.95 32.94
CA ALA A 232 53.47 11.61 33.70
C ALA A 232 53.40 12.22 35.11
N GLY A 233 53.66 11.38 36.11
CA GLY A 233 53.56 11.75 37.52
C GLY A 233 52.18 11.57 38.16
N ARG A 234 51.16 11.08 37.38
CA ARG A 234 49.84 10.76 37.85
C ARG A 234 49.52 9.30 37.60
N TYR A 235 48.57 8.75 38.38
CA TYR A 235 48.13 7.39 38.24
C TYR A 235 46.65 7.23 38.61
N ALA A 236 46.00 6.23 38.02
CA ALA A 236 44.66 5.77 38.40
C ALA A 236 44.79 4.30 38.81
N ILE A 237 44.41 3.96 40.03
CA ILE A 237 44.53 2.61 40.59
C ILE A 237 43.33 1.77 40.19
N ASP A 238 42.14 2.37 40.21
CA ASP A 238 40.88 1.69 40.05
C ASP A 238 40.42 1.68 38.59
N THR A 239 39.78 0.59 38.20
CA THR A 239 39.04 0.54 36.94
C THR A 239 37.83 1.45 37.01
N GLY A 240 37.50 2.16 35.90
CA GLY A 240 36.36 3.06 35.86
C GLY A 240 36.63 4.43 36.48
N SER A 241 37.89 4.89 36.52
CA SER A 241 38.25 6.20 37.07
C SER A 241 37.63 7.35 36.25
N ALA A 242 36.84 8.16 36.94
CA ALA A 242 36.10 9.30 36.37
C ALA A 242 36.84 10.65 36.62
N THR A 243 37.79 10.68 37.52
CA THR A 243 38.52 11.91 37.95
C THR A 243 40.01 11.69 37.98
N LEU A 244 40.74 12.78 37.78
CA LEU A 244 42.16 12.89 38.09
C LEU A 244 42.27 13.32 39.55
N GLU A 245 42.75 12.48 40.45
CA GLU A 245 43.18 12.86 41.78
C GLU A 245 44.65 13.29 41.79
#